data_7acae5f5ac2b87a26d036d369010210f
#
_entry.id   7acae5f5ac2b87a26d036d369010210f
#
_cell.length_a   1.000
_cell.length_b   1.000
_cell.length_c   1.000
_cell.angle_alpha   90.00
_cell.angle_beta   90.00
_cell.angle_gamma   90.00
#
_symmetry.space_group_name_H-M   'P 1'
#
loop_
_entity.id
_entity.type
_entity.pdbx_description
1 polymer ?
#
loop_
_entity_poly.entity_id
_entity_poly.type
_entity_poly.pdbx_seq_one_letter_code
_entity_poly.pdbx_strand_id
1 'polypeptide(L)'
;MTVEVIQSGVLRKVPHGFLGRKGGVSTGIYAGLNVGLGSEDARESVIENRLLGGQSVLPGATLARVHQFHSADVVQVDNAMSQDDPPRGDAMVTVQPNILLGIVTADCVPVLFADTQAGVIGAAHAGWKGAISGVLENTITAMEKLGAQAGRISCAIGPCIAQKSYEVDEGFFRNFVAQAAANERFFADGKAGHYQFDIEGYVAARLAAAGIKTVECLGEDTYSQPDRFFSYRRSCHLGEPGYGRQLSLIGLRP
;
A
#
# COMPACT_ATOMS: atom_id res chain seq x y z
N MET A 1 10.99 19.69 9.32
CA MET A 1 11.65 18.37 9.09
C MET A 1 11.26 17.90 7.70
N THR A 2 12.20 17.32 6.95
CA THR A 2 11.94 16.88 5.56
C THR A 2 11.30 15.49 5.57
N VAL A 3 10.22 15.31 4.81
CA VAL A 3 9.58 14.01 4.58
C VAL A 3 10.50 13.15 3.71
N GLU A 4 10.79 11.91 4.13
CA GLU A 4 11.49 10.93 3.30
C GLU A 4 10.53 10.35 2.26
N VAL A 5 10.89 10.49 0.97
CA VAL A 5 10.09 9.97 -0.15
C VAL A 5 10.90 8.88 -0.87
N ILE A 6 10.44 7.64 -0.80
CA ILE A 6 11.04 6.51 -1.51
C ILE A 6 10.34 6.39 -2.85
N GLN A 7 11.10 6.37 -3.94
CA GLN A 7 10.58 6.32 -5.31
C GLN A 7 11.00 5.05 -6.03
N SER A 8 10.15 4.59 -6.93
CA SER A 8 10.38 3.45 -7.82
C SER A 8 10.91 3.92 -9.17
N GLY A 9 11.92 3.23 -9.70
CA GLY A 9 12.48 3.50 -11.02
C GLY A 9 11.48 3.26 -12.16
N VAL A 10 10.58 2.29 -12.02
CA VAL A 10 9.60 1.93 -13.06
C VAL A 10 8.43 2.92 -13.13
N LEU A 11 8.19 3.73 -12.08
CA LEU A 11 7.15 4.76 -12.04
C LEU A 11 7.68 6.19 -12.20
N ARG A 12 8.97 6.39 -12.57
CA ARG A 12 9.62 7.72 -12.62
C ARG A 12 8.92 8.77 -13.50
N LYS A 13 8.02 8.35 -14.38
CA LYS A 13 7.28 9.26 -15.29
C LYS A 13 6.03 9.88 -14.65
N VAL A 14 5.61 9.39 -13.49
CA VAL A 14 4.45 9.91 -12.76
C VAL A 14 4.85 10.32 -11.35
N PRO A 15 4.26 11.39 -10.78
CA PRO A 15 4.45 11.73 -9.37
C PRO A 15 4.01 10.56 -8.49
N HIS A 16 4.92 10.03 -7.68
CA HIS A 16 4.63 8.95 -6.74
C HIS A 16 5.64 8.93 -5.60
N GLY A 17 5.29 8.27 -4.52
CA GLY A 17 6.19 8.06 -3.40
C GLY A 17 5.61 7.13 -2.36
N PHE A 18 6.48 6.33 -1.76
CA PHE A 18 6.21 5.56 -0.57
C PHE A 18 6.83 6.30 0.60
N LEU A 19 6.00 6.78 1.50
CA LEU A 19 6.44 7.56 2.66
C LEU A 19 6.60 6.62 3.85
N GLY A 20 7.63 6.87 4.64
CA GLY A 20 7.82 6.19 5.91
C GLY A 20 7.30 7.03 7.08
N ARG A 21 7.89 6.83 8.27
CA ARG A 21 7.58 7.61 9.46
C ARG A 21 8.43 8.88 9.63
N LYS A 22 9.47 9.08 8.80
CA LYS A 22 10.36 10.23 8.91
C LYS A 22 9.70 11.51 8.43
N GLY A 23 9.93 12.61 9.17
CA GLY A 23 9.24 13.87 9.01
C GLY A 23 7.96 13.91 9.84
N GLY A 24 7.08 14.88 9.57
CA GLY A 24 5.81 15.02 10.26
C GLY A 24 5.91 15.59 11.68
N VAL A 25 4.75 15.66 12.35
CA VAL A 25 4.56 16.41 13.61
C VAL A 25 4.06 15.55 14.79
N SER A 26 3.70 14.29 14.55
CA SER A 26 3.23 13.38 15.61
C SER A 26 4.34 13.05 16.61
N THR A 27 3.95 12.66 17.83
CA THR A 27 4.84 12.39 18.95
C THR A 27 4.56 11.01 19.60
N GLY A 28 5.34 10.62 20.60
CA GLY A 28 5.16 9.35 21.31
C GLY A 28 5.31 8.13 20.40
N ILE A 29 4.43 7.12 20.55
CA ILE A 29 4.44 5.91 19.71
C ILE A 29 4.15 6.21 18.24
N TYR A 30 3.50 7.36 17.96
CA TYR A 30 3.18 7.86 16.63
C TYR A 30 4.27 8.79 16.06
N ALA A 31 5.38 8.99 16.74
CA ALA A 31 6.40 9.99 16.40
C ALA A 31 6.78 9.97 14.92
N GLY A 32 6.66 11.14 14.27
CA GLY A 32 6.92 11.37 12.86
C GLY A 32 5.67 11.53 12.01
N LEU A 33 5.67 10.95 10.82
CA LEU A 33 4.64 11.15 9.78
C LEU A 33 3.51 10.11 9.91
N ASN A 34 2.84 10.01 11.07
CA ASN A 34 1.66 9.17 11.19
C ASN A 34 0.49 9.78 10.42
N VAL A 35 -0.12 8.99 9.52
CA VAL A 35 -1.24 9.39 8.67
C VAL A 35 -2.55 8.64 8.96
N GLY A 36 -2.54 7.82 9.99
CA GLY A 36 -3.65 6.93 10.36
C GLY A 36 -4.77 7.65 11.12
N LEU A 37 -5.84 8.09 10.45
CA LEU A 37 -7.02 8.70 11.08
C LEU A 37 -7.76 7.77 12.06
N GLY A 38 -7.53 6.46 11.98
CA GLY A 38 -8.03 5.47 12.94
C GLY A 38 -7.03 5.11 14.03
N SER A 39 -5.98 5.90 14.25
CA SER A 39 -5.10 5.81 15.42
C SER A 39 -5.62 6.70 16.54
N GLU A 40 -5.10 6.53 17.76
CA GLU A 40 -5.39 7.42 18.91
C GLU A 40 -4.45 8.64 18.95
N ASP A 41 -3.78 8.95 17.85
CA ASP A 41 -2.99 10.16 17.69
C ASP A 41 -3.87 11.42 17.60
N ALA A 42 -3.30 12.60 17.89
CA ALA A 42 -3.99 13.86 17.72
C ALA A 42 -4.45 14.03 16.25
N ARG A 43 -5.77 14.21 16.05
CA ARG A 43 -6.37 14.29 14.71
C ARG A 43 -5.74 15.39 13.86
N GLU A 44 -5.43 16.53 14.47
CA GLU A 44 -4.79 17.69 13.85
C GLU A 44 -3.40 17.32 13.31
N SER A 45 -2.61 16.59 14.09
CA SER A 45 -1.28 16.09 13.68
C SER A 45 -1.38 15.14 12.51
N VAL A 46 -2.37 14.23 12.51
CA VAL A 46 -2.60 13.29 11.40
C VAL A 46 -3.00 14.04 10.12
N ILE A 47 -3.85 15.07 10.22
CA ILE A 47 -4.26 15.91 9.08
C ILE A 47 -3.05 16.66 8.52
N GLU A 48 -2.25 17.28 9.38
CA GLU A 48 -1.02 17.98 8.97
C GLU A 48 -0.03 17.04 8.30
N ASN A 49 0.19 15.85 8.85
CA ASN A 49 1.07 14.83 8.26
C ASN A 49 0.59 14.41 6.85
N ARG A 50 -0.70 14.30 6.63
CA ARG A 50 -1.28 14.00 5.31
C ARG A 50 -1.03 15.12 4.31
N LEU A 51 -1.15 16.38 4.74
CA LEU A 51 -0.82 17.55 3.93
C LEU A 51 0.67 17.56 3.56
N LEU A 52 1.56 17.38 4.54
CA LEU A 52 3.01 17.30 4.33
C LEU A 52 3.37 16.17 3.35
N GLY A 53 2.77 14.99 3.53
CA GLY A 53 2.96 13.85 2.64
C GLY A 53 2.51 14.14 1.20
N GLY A 54 1.31 14.70 1.03
CA GLY A 54 0.79 15.08 -0.29
C GLY A 54 1.68 16.12 -0.98
N GLN A 55 2.08 17.16 -0.26
CA GLN A 55 2.97 18.21 -0.77
C GLN A 55 4.36 17.69 -1.16
N SER A 56 4.85 16.65 -0.51
CA SER A 56 6.16 16.06 -0.84
C SER A 56 6.17 15.30 -2.18
N VAL A 57 5.00 14.86 -2.68
CA VAL A 57 4.87 14.06 -3.91
C VAL A 57 4.29 14.88 -5.06
N LEU A 58 3.17 15.58 -4.85
CA LEU A 58 2.53 16.42 -5.86
C LEU A 58 1.90 17.65 -5.18
N PRO A 59 2.63 18.76 -5.05
CA PRO A 59 2.12 19.98 -4.44
C PRO A 59 0.85 20.49 -5.12
N GLY A 60 -0.14 20.87 -4.32
CA GLY A 60 -1.42 21.41 -4.78
C GLY A 60 -2.45 20.34 -5.21
N ALA A 61 -2.09 19.08 -5.29
CA ALA A 61 -3.03 18.01 -5.61
C ALA A 61 -3.96 17.68 -4.44
N THR A 62 -5.18 17.25 -4.77
CA THR A 62 -6.15 16.78 -3.78
C THR A 62 -5.89 15.31 -3.44
N LEU A 63 -5.74 15.01 -2.15
CA LEU A 63 -5.58 13.63 -1.67
C LEU A 63 -6.94 12.91 -1.68
N ALA A 64 -7.05 11.87 -2.51
CA ALA A 64 -8.13 10.91 -2.48
C ALA A 64 -7.78 9.74 -1.55
N ARG A 65 -8.77 9.26 -0.80
CA ARG A 65 -8.65 8.14 0.11
C ARG A 65 -9.89 7.28 0.12
N VAL A 66 -9.75 6.05 0.59
CA VAL A 66 -10.85 5.12 0.83
C VAL A 66 -10.86 4.66 2.28
N HIS A 67 -11.99 4.15 2.75
CA HIS A 67 -12.07 3.40 3.99
C HIS A 67 -11.63 1.96 3.72
N GLN A 68 -10.35 1.66 4.02
CA GLN A 68 -9.73 0.35 3.81
C GLN A 68 -10.23 -0.66 4.85
N PHE A 69 -10.65 -1.85 4.41
CA PHE A 69 -11.17 -2.91 5.28
C PHE A 69 -10.75 -4.32 4.83
N HIS A 70 -9.65 -4.40 4.08
CA HIS A 70 -9.03 -5.62 3.56
C HIS A 70 -9.91 -6.37 2.55
N SER A 71 -10.64 -5.64 1.71
CA SER A 71 -11.46 -6.15 0.63
C SER A 71 -10.70 -6.27 -0.69
N ALA A 72 -11.42 -6.69 -1.74
CA ALA A 72 -10.98 -6.61 -3.13
C ALA A 72 -11.69 -5.47 -3.90
N ASP A 73 -12.33 -4.54 -3.20
CA ASP A 73 -13.14 -3.49 -3.80
C ASP A 73 -12.27 -2.35 -4.31
N VAL A 74 -12.57 -1.88 -5.51
CA VAL A 74 -11.86 -0.80 -6.20
C VAL A 74 -12.80 0.37 -6.44
N VAL A 75 -12.36 1.56 -6.10
CA VAL A 75 -13.11 2.80 -6.29
C VAL A 75 -12.50 3.59 -7.45
N GLN A 76 -13.31 3.93 -8.44
CA GLN A 76 -12.93 4.91 -9.46
C GLN A 76 -13.09 6.32 -8.88
N VAL A 77 -12.04 7.14 -9.01
CA VAL A 77 -11.99 8.51 -8.49
C VAL A 77 -12.11 9.49 -9.66
N ASP A 78 -13.27 10.09 -9.82
CA ASP A 78 -13.54 11.04 -10.90
C ASP A 78 -13.44 12.50 -10.43
N ASN A 79 -13.59 12.75 -9.12
CA ASN A 79 -13.57 14.07 -8.51
C ASN A 79 -12.95 14.01 -7.11
N ALA A 80 -12.77 15.17 -6.47
CA ALA A 80 -12.39 15.26 -5.07
C ALA A 80 -13.39 14.50 -4.18
N MET A 81 -12.86 13.64 -3.31
CA MET A 81 -13.67 12.82 -2.40
C MET A 81 -13.86 13.51 -1.05
N SER A 82 -14.98 13.19 -0.38
CA SER A 82 -15.17 13.59 1.02
C SER A 82 -14.05 13.04 1.90
N GLN A 83 -13.46 13.88 2.72
CA GLN A 83 -12.43 13.48 3.67
C GLN A 83 -13.05 12.89 4.95
N ASP A 84 -14.29 13.24 5.29
CA ASP A 84 -14.96 12.76 6.51
C ASP A 84 -15.72 11.44 6.26
N ASP A 85 -16.28 11.25 5.06
CA ASP A 85 -17.00 10.03 4.68
C ASP A 85 -16.46 9.49 3.33
N PRO A 86 -15.28 8.86 3.34
CA PRO A 86 -14.71 8.27 2.14
C PRO A 86 -15.42 6.98 1.75
N PRO A 87 -15.53 6.68 0.45
CA PRO A 87 -16.07 5.41 0.00
C PRO A 87 -15.28 4.23 0.56
N ARG A 88 -15.95 3.09 0.72
CA ARG A 88 -15.30 1.85 1.17
C ARG A 88 -14.59 1.18 0.00
N GLY A 89 -13.38 0.69 0.23
CA GLY A 89 -12.57 -0.03 -0.75
C GLY A 89 -11.13 -0.15 -0.29
N ASP A 90 -10.37 -0.97 -0.99
CA ASP A 90 -8.94 -1.16 -0.70
C ASP A 90 -8.05 -0.81 -1.90
N ALA A 91 -8.66 -0.35 -2.99
CA ALA A 91 -7.93 0.18 -4.13
C ALA A 91 -8.68 1.36 -4.76
N MET A 92 -7.94 2.18 -5.48
CA MET A 92 -8.44 3.32 -6.25
C MET A 92 -7.79 3.38 -7.62
N VAL A 93 -8.55 3.87 -8.61
CA VAL A 93 -8.05 4.15 -9.96
C VAL A 93 -8.56 5.50 -10.45
N THR A 94 -7.79 6.21 -11.29
CA THR A 94 -8.21 7.49 -11.87
C THR A 94 -7.47 7.81 -13.17
N VAL A 95 -8.08 8.69 -13.96
CA VAL A 95 -7.49 9.43 -15.10
C VAL A 95 -7.40 10.92 -14.82
N GLN A 96 -7.85 11.37 -13.66
CA GLN A 96 -7.97 12.78 -13.34
C GLN A 96 -6.62 13.38 -12.93
N PRO A 97 -6.20 14.50 -13.54
CA PRO A 97 -5.03 15.23 -13.08
C PRO A 97 -5.30 15.89 -11.72
N ASN A 98 -4.23 16.27 -11.02
CA ASN A 98 -4.29 16.92 -9.71
C ASN A 98 -4.98 16.11 -8.61
N ILE A 99 -5.17 14.81 -8.80
CA ILE A 99 -5.61 13.89 -7.76
C ILE A 99 -4.43 13.00 -7.37
N LEU A 100 -4.17 12.91 -6.06
CA LEU A 100 -3.27 11.94 -5.45
C LEU A 100 -4.09 10.79 -4.87
N LEU A 101 -3.89 9.58 -5.37
CA LEU A 101 -4.42 8.37 -4.75
C LEU A 101 -3.54 7.99 -3.57
N GLY A 102 -4.13 7.86 -2.38
CA GLY A 102 -3.40 7.57 -1.14
C GLY A 102 -3.82 6.28 -0.47
N ILE A 103 -2.89 5.35 -0.31
CA ILE A 103 -3.07 4.08 0.41
C ILE A 103 -2.29 4.11 1.71
N VAL A 104 -2.95 3.69 2.79
CA VAL A 104 -2.40 3.70 4.15
C VAL A 104 -2.06 2.28 4.56
N THR A 105 -0.83 2.07 5.06
CA THR A 105 -0.36 0.74 5.49
C THR A 105 0.43 0.80 6.80
N ALA A 106 0.51 -0.35 7.47
CA ALA A 106 1.48 -0.73 8.47
C ALA A 106 1.63 -2.25 8.34
N ASP A 107 2.67 -2.70 7.62
CA ASP A 107 2.99 -4.08 7.23
C ASP A 107 2.28 -4.63 5.98
N CYS A 108 1.02 -4.29 5.71
CA CYS A 108 0.36 -4.67 4.46
C CYS A 108 1.07 -4.07 3.24
N VAL A 109 0.96 -4.72 2.09
CA VAL A 109 1.64 -4.34 0.85
C VAL A 109 0.91 -3.19 0.16
N PRO A 110 1.51 -2.00 -0.01
CA PRO A 110 1.00 -0.98 -0.92
C PRO A 110 1.51 -1.26 -2.33
N VAL A 111 0.63 -1.18 -3.32
CA VAL A 111 0.99 -1.31 -4.73
C VAL A 111 0.53 -0.08 -5.49
N LEU A 112 1.44 0.54 -6.23
CA LEU A 112 1.17 1.67 -7.12
C LEU A 112 1.26 1.23 -8.59
N PHE A 113 0.32 1.70 -9.41
CA PHE A 113 0.16 1.27 -10.80
C PHE A 113 0.12 2.49 -11.73
N ALA A 114 0.74 2.40 -12.91
CA ALA A 114 0.61 3.40 -13.95
C ALA A 114 0.66 2.81 -15.36
N ASP A 115 -0.31 3.16 -16.21
CA ASP A 115 -0.20 3.12 -17.67
C ASP A 115 -0.03 4.56 -18.17
N THR A 116 1.21 4.97 -18.41
CA THR A 116 1.53 6.35 -18.81
C THR A 116 1.09 6.70 -20.23
N GLN A 117 0.80 5.71 -21.10
CA GLN A 117 0.28 5.94 -22.43
C GLN A 117 -1.23 6.24 -22.40
N ALA A 118 -1.96 5.53 -21.53
CA ALA A 118 -3.39 5.78 -21.34
C ALA A 118 -3.67 6.93 -20.36
N GLY A 119 -2.68 7.40 -19.59
CA GLY A 119 -2.89 8.39 -18.54
C GLY A 119 -3.72 7.84 -17.38
N VAL A 120 -3.60 6.54 -17.08
CA VAL A 120 -4.36 5.87 -16.02
C VAL A 120 -3.42 5.48 -14.88
N ILE A 121 -3.80 5.80 -13.66
CA ILE A 121 -3.07 5.37 -12.45
C ILE A 121 -3.98 4.61 -11.49
N GLY A 122 -3.35 3.81 -10.62
CA GLY A 122 -4.02 3.07 -9.57
C GLY A 122 -3.15 2.96 -8.31
N ALA A 123 -3.81 2.73 -7.19
CA ALA A 123 -3.18 2.43 -5.90
C ALA A 123 -3.99 1.38 -5.15
N ALA A 124 -3.34 0.35 -4.61
CA ALA A 124 -4.01 -0.74 -3.90
C ALA A 124 -3.35 -1.04 -2.55
N HIS A 125 -4.19 -1.34 -1.57
CA HIS A 125 -3.83 -1.92 -0.28
C HIS A 125 -3.98 -3.43 -0.35
N ALA A 126 -2.88 -4.14 -0.51
CA ALA A 126 -2.87 -5.59 -0.56
C ALA A 126 -2.45 -6.18 0.81
N GLY A 127 -3.32 -6.08 1.81
CA GLY A 127 -3.25 -6.95 2.97
C GLY A 127 -3.56 -8.39 2.53
N TRP A 128 -3.18 -9.41 3.30
CA TRP A 128 -3.31 -10.81 2.89
C TRP A 128 -4.73 -11.20 2.44
N LYS A 129 -5.77 -10.68 3.12
CA LYS A 129 -7.18 -10.94 2.74
C LYS A 129 -7.52 -10.33 1.39
N GLY A 130 -7.18 -9.07 1.16
CA GLY A 130 -7.38 -8.40 -0.12
C GLY A 130 -6.58 -9.05 -1.24
N ALA A 131 -5.32 -9.41 -0.98
CA ALA A 131 -4.44 -10.07 -1.95
C ALA A 131 -4.99 -11.43 -2.41
N ILE A 132 -5.42 -12.28 -1.47
CA ILE A 132 -6.00 -13.59 -1.80
C ILE A 132 -7.38 -13.47 -2.48
N SER A 133 -8.14 -12.39 -2.17
CA SER A 133 -9.47 -12.13 -2.74
C SER A 133 -9.44 -11.41 -4.08
N GLY A 134 -8.27 -11.00 -4.59
CA GLY A 134 -8.12 -10.46 -5.94
C GLY A 134 -8.11 -8.94 -6.05
N VAL A 135 -7.70 -8.18 -5.02
CA VAL A 135 -7.62 -6.71 -5.07
C VAL A 135 -6.73 -6.21 -6.21
N LEU A 136 -5.67 -6.95 -6.53
CA LEU A 136 -4.73 -6.58 -7.59
C LEU A 136 -5.37 -6.75 -8.97
N GLU A 137 -5.99 -7.87 -9.23
CA GLU A 137 -6.67 -8.20 -10.47
C GLU A 137 -7.85 -7.27 -10.72
N ASN A 138 -8.62 -6.95 -9.66
CA ASN A 138 -9.72 -6.01 -9.73
C ASN A 138 -9.21 -4.59 -10.04
N THR A 139 -8.06 -4.19 -9.47
CA THR A 139 -7.43 -2.90 -9.77
C THR A 139 -7.03 -2.83 -11.24
N ILE A 140 -6.36 -3.86 -11.77
CA ILE A 140 -5.97 -3.93 -13.18
C ILE A 140 -7.21 -3.85 -14.08
N THR A 141 -8.25 -4.64 -13.79
CA THR A 141 -9.52 -4.63 -14.53
C THR A 141 -10.19 -3.25 -14.51
N ALA A 142 -10.15 -2.56 -13.37
CA ALA A 142 -10.69 -1.20 -13.25
C ALA A 142 -9.86 -0.20 -14.08
N MET A 143 -8.53 -0.32 -14.10
CA MET A 143 -7.66 0.49 -14.96
C MET A 143 -7.92 0.22 -16.45
N GLU A 144 -8.16 -1.04 -16.84
CA GLU A 144 -8.47 -1.40 -18.24
C GLU A 144 -9.79 -0.79 -18.70
N LYS A 145 -10.81 -0.70 -17.83
CA LYS A 145 -12.07 0.01 -18.12
C LYS A 145 -11.86 1.50 -18.39
N LEU A 146 -10.77 2.07 -17.88
CA LEU A 146 -10.35 3.46 -18.12
C LEU A 146 -9.39 3.61 -19.33
N GLY A 147 -9.12 2.53 -20.08
CA GLY A 147 -8.30 2.54 -21.29
C GLY A 147 -6.85 2.07 -21.10
N ALA A 148 -6.46 1.65 -19.91
CA ALA A 148 -5.17 1.01 -19.70
C ALA A 148 -5.10 -0.36 -20.37
N GLN A 149 -3.88 -0.90 -20.52
CA GLN A 149 -3.65 -2.28 -20.98
C GLN A 149 -2.68 -2.95 -20.02
N ALA A 150 -3.00 -4.15 -19.53
CA ALA A 150 -2.19 -4.87 -18.54
C ALA A 150 -0.71 -4.93 -18.94
N GLY A 151 -0.40 -5.23 -20.21
CA GLY A 151 0.99 -5.31 -20.72
C GLY A 151 1.76 -3.98 -20.76
N ARG A 152 1.09 -2.82 -20.55
CA ARG A 152 1.69 -1.47 -20.45
C ARG A 152 1.74 -0.93 -19.04
N ILE A 153 0.95 -1.50 -18.13
CA ILE A 153 0.95 -1.09 -16.73
C ILE A 153 2.30 -1.45 -16.11
N SER A 154 2.93 -0.46 -15.48
CA SER A 154 4.07 -0.66 -14.58
C SER A 154 3.58 -0.62 -13.14
N CYS A 155 4.07 -1.54 -12.31
CA CYS A 155 3.72 -1.63 -10.90
C CYS A 155 4.95 -1.48 -10.00
N ALA A 156 4.79 -0.78 -8.88
CA ALA A 156 5.76 -0.75 -7.81
C ALA A 156 5.13 -1.28 -6.52
N ILE A 157 5.79 -2.24 -5.89
CA ILE A 157 5.46 -2.79 -4.58
C ILE A 157 6.29 -2.05 -3.55
N GLY A 158 5.63 -1.36 -2.63
CA GLY A 158 6.27 -0.52 -1.62
C GLY A 158 6.62 -1.27 -0.33
N PRO A 159 7.12 -0.53 0.68
CA PRO A 159 7.52 -1.09 1.96
C PRO A 159 6.39 -1.89 2.63
N CYS A 160 6.69 -3.13 2.98
CA CYS A 160 5.78 -4.06 3.64
C CYS A 160 6.55 -4.97 4.62
N ILE A 161 5.86 -5.85 5.32
CA ILE A 161 6.52 -6.82 6.19
C ILE A 161 7.21 -7.89 5.35
N ALA A 162 8.52 -8.09 5.55
CA ALA A 162 9.28 -9.11 4.84
C ALA A 162 8.99 -10.53 5.36
N GLN A 163 9.26 -11.54 4.53
CA GLN A 163 9.04 -12.96 4.88
C GLN A 163 9.61 -13.33 6.25
N LYS A 164 10.87 -12.99 6.53
CA LYS A 164 11.55 -13.30 7.81
C LYS A 164 10.88 -12.69 9.04
N SER A 165 10.03 -11.68 8.85
CA SER A 165 9.34 -10.94 9.90
C SER A 165 7.85 -11.29 9.99
N TYR A 166 7.32 -12.07 9.05
CA TYR A 166 5.89 -12.36 8.95
C TYR A 166 5.55 -13.81 9.31
N GLU A 167 5.70 -14.11 10.60
CA GLU A 167 5.24 -15.41 11.14
C GLU A 167 3.71 -15.50 11.10
N VAL A 168 3.20 -16.63 10.60
CA VAL A 168 1.78 -16.96 10.48
C VAL A 168 1.52 -18.39 10.98
N ASP A 169 0.29 -18.69 11.38
CA ASP A 169 -0.09 -20.01 11.86
C ASP A 169 -0.44 -20.98 10.71
N GLU A 170 -0.64 -22.25 11.06
CA GLU A 170 -1.02 -23.30 10.11
C GLU A 170 -2.39 -23.04 9.46
N GLY A 171 -3.34 -22.42 10.17
CA GLY A 171 -4.65 -22.06 9.62
C GLY A 171 -4.52 -21.05 8.47
N PHE A 172 -3.65 -20.07 8.65
CA PHE A 172 -3.30 -19.11 7.60
C PHE A 172 -2.68 -19.80 6.38
N PHE A 173 -1.68 -20.67 6.58
CA PHE A 173 -1.05 -21.45 5.52
C PHE A 173 -2.08 -22.27 4.73
N ARG A 174 -2.95 -23.00 5.42
CA ARG A 174 -3.98 -23.84 4.80
C ARG A 174 -4.94 -23.02 3.92
N ASN A 175 -5.30 -21.79 4.31
CA ASN A 175 -6.17 -20.92 3.51
C ASN A 175 -5.56 -20.62 2.12
N PHE A 176 -4.24 -20.39 2.06
CA PHE A 176 -3.55 -20.11 0.80
C PHE A 176 -3.37 -21.37 -0.06
N VAL A 177 -2.98 -22.49 0.55
CA VAL A 177 -2.76 -23.75 -0.18
C VAL A 177 -4.10 -24.34 -0.68
N ALA A 178 -5.19 -24.18 0.07
CA ALA A 178 -6.52 -24.61 -0.37
C ALA A 178 -7.01 -23.86 -1.61
N GLN A 179 -6.62 -22.60 -1.78
CA GLN A 179 -6.95 -21.83 -2.99
C GLN A 179 -6.15 -22.33 -4.20
N ALA A 180 -4.85 -22.59 -4.03
CA ALA A 180 -3.98 -23.17 -5.04
C ALA A 180 -2.76 -23.81 -4.37
N ALA A 181 -2.48 -25.09 -4.62
CA ALA A 181 -1.35 -25.80 -4.05
C ALA A 181 0.00 -25.10 -4.32
N ALA A 182 0.14 -24.44 -5.48
CA ALA A 182 1.34 -23.69 -5.85
C ALA A 182 1.64 -22.49 -4.91
N ASN A 183 0.71 -22.08 -4.05
CA ASN A 183 0.94 -21.01 -3.08
C ASN A 183 1.85 -21.44 -1.93
N GLU A 184 2.06 -22.75 -1.72
CA GLU A 184 3.00 -23.29 -0.72
C GLU A 184 4.40 -22.66 -0.87
N ARG A 185 4.84 -22.35 -2.07
CA ARG A 185 6.15 -21.75 -2.36
C ARG A 185 6.42 -20.40 -1.70
N PHE A 186 5.38 -19.70 -1.23
CA PHE A 186 5.51 -18.42 -0.54
C PHE A 186 5.66 -18.57 0.97
N PHE A 187 5.74 -19.80 1.47
CA PHE A 187 5.90 -20.11 2.87
C PHE A 187 7.24 -20.82 3.10
N ALA A 188 8.00 -20.32 4.06
CA ALA A 188 9.16 -21.04 4.60
C ALA A 188 8.80 -21.61 5.97
N ASP A 189 9.46 -22.71 6.37
CA ASP A 189 9.28 -23.31 7.67
C ASP A 189 9.64 -22.33 8.79
N GLY A 190 8.79 -22.28 9.82
CA GLY A 190 8.96 -21.54 11.04
C GLY A 190 9.10 -22.45 12.25
N LYS A 191 8.72 -21.97 13.43
CA LYS A 191 8.56 -22.83 14.62
C LYS A 191 7.40 -23.81 14.43
N ALA A 192 7.32 -24.85 15.24
CA ALA A 192 6.27 -25.87 15.15
C ALA A 192 4.87 -25.25 15.02
N GLY A 193 4.14 -25.61 13.96
CA GLY A 193 2.80 -25.11 13.63
C GLY A 193 2.76 -23.68 13.08
N HIS A 194 3.91 -23.09 12.69
CA HIS A 194 4.00 -21.76 12.12
C HIS A 194 4.90 -21.74 10.89
N TYR A 195 4.68 -20.75 10.05
CA TYR A 195 5.39 -20.51 8.79
C TYR A 195 5.81 -19.05 8.69
N GLN A 196 6.77 -18.77 7.82
CA GLN A 196 7.16 -17.41 7.42
C GLN A 196 6.59 -17.12 6.03
N PHE A 197 5.65 -16.17 5.94
CA PHE A 197 4.93 -15.88 4.70
C PHE A 197 5.56 -14.73 3.90
N ASP A 198 5.88 -15.00 2.63
CA ASP A 198 6.36 -14.02 1.67
C ASP A 198 5.17 -13.32 0.97
N ILE A 199 4.62 -12.30 1.61
CA ILE A 199 3.51 -11.53 1.05
C ILE A 199 3.95 -10.68 -0.15
N GLU A 200 5.19 -10.14 -0.15
CA GLU A 200 5.73 -9.36 -1.28
C GLU A 200 5.85 -10.24 -2.53
N GLY A 201 6.48 -11.40 -2.39
CA GLY A 201 6.60 -12.38 -3.48
C GLY A 201 5.25 -12.90 -3.96
N TYR A 202 4.29 -13.12 -3.06
CA TYR A 202 2.92 -13.50 -3.41
C TYR A 202 2.24 -12.41 -4.27
N VAL A 203 2.30 -11.16 -3.85
CA VAL A 203 1.73 -10.01 -4.60
C VAL A 203 2.41 -9.87 -5.96
N ALA A 204 3.74 -9.96 -6.03
CA ALA A 204 4.48 -9.90 -7.30
C ALA A 204 4.06 -11.02 -8.26
N ALA A 205 3.89 -12.25 -7.77
CA ALA A 205 3.43 -13.37 -8.58
C ALA A 205 1.99 -13.19 -9.09
N ARG A 206 1.08 -12.62 -8.27
CA ARG A 206 -0.30 -12.30 -8.69
C ARG A 206 -0.32 -11.25 -9.80
N LEU A 207 0.49 -10.18 -9.68
CA LEU A 207 0.64 -9.16 -10.72
C LEU A 207 1.16 -9.76 -12.03
N ALA A 208 2.19 -10.60 -11.97
CA ALA A 208 2.74 -11.28 -13.14
C ALA A 208 1.70 -12.20 -13.80
N ALA A 209 0.95 -12.98 -13.02
CA ALA A 209 -0.14 -13.83 -13.52
C ALA A 209 -1.29 -13.03 -14.16
N ALA A 210 -1.53 -11.80 -13.72
CA ALA A 210 -2.50 -10.88 -14.30
C ALA A 210 -1.97 -10.15 -15.56
N GLY A 211 -0.79 -10.52 -16.07
CA GLY A 211 -0.23 -9.98 -17.32
C GLY A 211 0.62 -8.73 -17.18
N ILE A 212 0.95 -8.30 -15.95
CA ILE A 212 1.86 -7.19 -15.73
C ILE A 212 3.30 -7.63 -16.03
N LYS A 213 3.97 -6.92 -16.93
CA LYS A 213 5.34 -7.24 -17.37
C LYS A 213 6.42 -6.49 -16.59
N THR A 214 6.07 -5.38 -15.97
CA THR A 214 7.02 -4.49 -15.29
C THR A 214 6.58 -4.34 -13.84
N VAL A 215 7.24 -5.05 -12.93
CA VAL A 215 7.03 -4.99 -11.49
C VAL A 215 8.36 -4.71 -10.81
N GLU A 216 8.42 -3.72 -9.94
CA GLU A 216 9.55 -3.44 -9.07
C GLU A 216 9.12 -3.66 -7.61
N CYS A 217 9.85 -4.53 -6.91
CA CYS A 217 9.75 -4.70 -5.47
C CYS A 217 10.82 -3.84 -4.80
N LEU A 218 10.43 -2.96 -3.87
CA LEU A 218 11.40 -2.12 -3.17
C LEU A 218 12.19 -2.88 -2.10
N GLY A 219 11.69 -4.02 -1.62
CA GLY A 219 12.39 -4.90 -0.69
C GLY A 219 12.61 -4.30 0.70
N GLU A 220 11.79 -3.32 1.10
CA GLU A 220 11.91 -2.61 2.37
C GLU A 220 11.03 -3.26 3.45
N ASP A 221 11.67 -3.85 4.48
CA ASP A 221 10.97 -4.51 5.59
C ASP A 221 10.51 -3.49 6.64
N THR A 222 9.21 -3.31 6.78
CA THR A 222 8.63 -2.38 7.76
C THR A 222 8.87 -2.80 9.21
N TYR A 223 8.95 -4.10 9.48
CA TYR A 223 9.16 -4.62 10.83
C TYR A 223 10.58 -4.37 11.35
N SER A 224 11.60 -4.60 10.54
CA SER A 224 13.00 -4.56 10.98
C SER A 224 13.62 -3.15 10.94
N GLN A 225 12.90 -2.14 10.41
CA GLN A 225 13.38 -0.76 10.26
C GLN A 225 12.54 0.24 11.08
N PRO A 226 12.60 0.21 12.43
CA PRO A 226 11.75 1.04 13.30
C PRO A 226 11.93 2.56 13.11
N ASP A 227 13.12 3.00 12.72
CA ASP A 227 13.42 4.41 12.48
C ASP A 227 12.82 4.95 11.16
N ARG A 228 12.42 4.05 10.25
CA ARG A 228 11.89 4.41 8.92
C ARG A 228 10.42 4.11 8.76
N PHE A 229 9.90 3.08 9.42
CA PHE A 229 8.54 2.61 9.18
C PHE A 229 7.77 2.31 10.47
N PHE A 230 6.46 2.56 10.44
CA PHE A 230 5.53 1.98 11.39
C PHE A 230 5.29 0.51 11.04
N SER A 231 5.05 -0.32 12.06
CA SER A 231 4.72 -1.74 11.86
C SER A 231 3.71 -2.20 12.90
N TYR A 232 2.60 -2.73 12.43
CA TYR A 232 1.58 -3.36 13.28
C TYR A 232 2.12 -4.57 14.03
N ARG A 233 2.86 -5.44 13.33
CA ARG A 233 3.46 -6.65 13.90
C ARG A 233 4.45 -6.29 15.01
N ARG A 234 5.27 -5.27 14.80
CA ARG A 234 6.22 -4.82 15.81
C ARG A 234 5.50 -4.25 17.02
N SER A 235 4.47 -3.43 16.85
CA SER A 235 3.70 -2.88 17.97
C SER A 235 3.03 -4.00 18.80
N CYS A 236 2.50 -5.03 18.15
CA CYS A 236 1.97 -6.21 18.85
C CYS A 236 3.05 -6.94 19.66
N HIS A 237 4.24 -7.12 19.11
CA HIS A 237 5.35 -7.79 19.83
C HIS A 237 5.86 -6.95 21.00
N LEU A 238 5.79 -5.61 20.92
CA LEU A 238 6.19 -4.70 21.98
C LEU A 238 5.08 -4.44 23.01
N GLY A 239 3.87 -4.93 22.78
CA GLY A 239 2.70 -4.68 23.64
C GLY A 239 2.28 -3.20 23.64
N GLU A 240 2.53 -2.48 22.54
CA GLU A 240 2.12 -1.07 22.42
C GLU A 240 0.60 -0.95 22.28
N PRO A 241 -0.02 0.07 22.87
CA PRO A 241 -1.48 0.25 22.84
C PRO A 241 -2.02 0.63 21.46
N GLY A 242 -1.14 1.04 20.52
CA GLY A 242 -1.51 1.46 19.18
C GLY A 242 -0.31 1.53 18.26
N TYR A 243 -0.55 1.90 17.00
CA TYR A 243 0.50 2.00 16.00
C TYR A 243 0.19 3.08 14.96
N GLY A 244 1.25 3.73 14.45
CA GLY A 244 1.16 4.65 13.33
C GLY A 244 1.04 3.92 11.99
N ARG A 245 0.70 4.69 10.95
CA ARG A 245 0.58 4.21 9.58
C ARG A 245 1.31 5.14 8.62
N GLN A 246 1.91 4.57 7.59
CA GLN A 246 2.54 5.28 6.49
C GLN A 246 1.61 5.42 5.29
N LEU A 247 2.00 6.29 4.34
CA LEU A 247 1.21 6.66 3.17
C LEU A 247 1.98 6.36 1.89
N SER A 248 1.32 5.69 0.94
CA SER A 248 1.82 5.50 -0.40
C SER A 248 0.95 6.28 -1.38
N LEU A 249 1.57 7.06 -2.26
CA LEU A 249 0.93 8.08 -3.07
C LEU A 249 1.30 7.95 -4.55
N ILE A 250 0.31 8.14 -5.42
CA ILE A 250 0.53 8.29 -6.87
C ILE A 250 -0.47 9.30 -7.44
N GLY A 251 -0.02 10.14 -8.39
CA GLY A 251 -0.85 11.18 -9.00
C GLY A 251 -0.52 11.44 -10.47
N LEU A 252 -1.40 12.22 -11.13
CA LEU A 252 -1.18 12.73 -12.47
C LEU A 252 -1.01 14.25 -12.42
N ARG A 253 0.01 14.74 -13.14
CA ARG A 253 0.18 16.19 -13.33
C ARG A 253 -0.91 16.75 -14.26
N PRO A 254 -1.20 18.07 -14.16
CA PRO A 254 -2.06 18.76 -15.11
C PRO A 254 -1.59 18.63 -16.55
#